data_157e7603783c1f08f8f366f99155fe7b
#
_entry.id   157e7603783c1f08f8f366f99155fe7b
#
_cell.length_a   1.000
_cell.length_b   1.000
_cell.length_c   1.000
_cell.angle_alpha   90.00
_cell.angle_beta   90.00
_cell.angle_gamma   90.00
#
_symmetry.space_group_name_H-M   'P 1'
#
loop_
_entity.id
_entity.type
_entity.pdbx_description
1 polymer ?
#
loop_
_entity_poly.entity_id
_entity_poly.type
_entity_poly.pdbx_seq_one_letter_code
_entity_poly.pdbx_strand_id
1 'polypeptide(L)'
;MTRRLVLRRPVEGDLEDYLRLHGDPRTYAHAPHTMPSPERCRVRLEGDLDSWQADGVGYGAVVERSSGEVVGWAGLRIKDSDETELNLYYRLAHSRLGRGLGREMSRGVVAWGLEHRPERVTAMVDRVNGASVATATAAGLVQTATRVNRDDPPGSEPMLYFEAPVVAAVDPADVDAGLTDAAVDLWARVNDAGGSVGFLPGAPRAAVAAALDRHLADVFAGVSVLCTLRDPDGTLRGLGFWEHSRGFPYEHVAGLKRLMVDPAAQGRNLGRLLLCGMVGIARRSLLAAELLRLEYRDGLGLGDFYAAAGWTEVGRVPRGLKLSDTDYRDDVTMVRRLDPAPQS
;
A
#
# COMPACT_ATOMS: atom_id res chain seq x y z
N MET A 1 -0.23 -4.86 9.95
CA MET A 1 0.65 -4.59 11.11
C MET A 1 1.87 -3.79 10.68
N THR A 2 2.47 -3.00 11.60
CA THR A 2 3.68 -2.23 11.32
C THR A 2 4.79 -2.59 12.32
N ARG A 3 5.96 -1.94 12.23
CA ARG A 3 7.10 -2.21 13.12
C ARG A 3 6.77 -1.91 14.59
N ARG A 4 6.12 -0.77 14.87
CA ARG A 4 5.85 -0.32 16.24
C ARG A 4 4.39 -0.46 16.67
N LEU A 5 3.46 -0.65 15.71
CA LEU A 5 2.03 -0.60 15.94
C LEU A 5 1.33 -1.86 15.47
N VAL A 6 0.28 -2.23 16.19
CA VAL A 6 -0.73 -3.22 15.78
C VAL A 6 -2.05 -2.49 15.64
N LEU A 7 -2.71 -2.64 14.50
CA LEU A 7 -4.13 -2.28 14.37
C LEU A 7 -4.94 -3.56 14.61
N ARG A 8 -5.92 -3.48 15.48
CA ARG A 8 -6.82 -4.59 15.76
C ARG A 8 -8.28 -4.14 15.69
N ARG A 9 -9.14 -5.10 15.45
CA ARG A 9 -10.59 -4.88 15.53
C ARG A 9 -10.95 -4.28 16.88
N PRO A 10 -11.95 -3.37 16.94
CA PRO A 10 -12.46 -2.86 18.19
C PRO A 10 -13.18 -3.96 18.96
N VAL A 11 -13.24 -3.81 20.27
CA VAL A 11 -14.07 -4.61 21.17
C VAL A 11 -14.85 -3.67 22.09
N GLU A 12 -15.96 -4.11 22.67
CA GLU A 12 -16.76 -3.30 23.61
C GLU A 12 -15.92 -2.74 24.78
N GLY A 13 -14.96 -3.51 25.26
CA GLY A 13 -14.03 -3.11 26.32
C GLY A 13 -13.10 -1.94 25.97
N ASP A 14 -13.05 -1.51 24.72
CA ASP A 14 -12.24 -0.36 24.29
C ASP A 14 -12.88 1.01 24.60
N LEU A 15 -14.08 1.04 25.18
CA LEU A 15 -14.83 2.28 25.41
C LEU A 15 -14.04 3.28 26.27
N GLU A 16 -13.35 2.83 27.30
CA GLU A 16 -12.57 3.72 28.18
C GLU A 16 -11.41 4.37 27.38
N ASP A 17 -10.66 3.59 26.62
CA ASP A 17 -9.58 4.08 25.76
C ASP A 17 -10.10 5.00 24.67
N TYR A 18 -11.26 4.69 24.09
CA TYR A 18 -11.93 5.50 23.08
C TYR A 18 -12.33 6.87 23.65
N LEU A 19 -12.96 6.88 24.84
CA LEU A 19 -13.34 8.12 25.54
C LEU A 19 -12.10 8.94 25.93
N ARG A 20 -11.04 8.31 26.42
CA ARG A 20 -9.78 8.98 26.75
C ARG A 20 -9.14 9.65 25.53
N LEU A 21 -9.14 8.96 24.38
CA LEU A 21 -8.57 9.48 23.14
C LEU A 21 -9.40 10.63 22.57
N HIS A 22 -10.72 10.46 22.49
CA HIS A 22 -11.64 11.42 21.85
C HIS A 22 -12.10 12.53 22.78
N GLY A 23 -11.95 12.35 24.08
CA GLY A 23 -12.22 13.39 25.09
C GLY A 23 -11.04 14.33 25.35
N ASP A 24 -9.86 14.12 24.76
CA ASP A 24 -8.73 15.01 24.89
C ASP A 24 -8.81 16.18 23.90
N PRO A 25 -9.07 17.43 24.35
CA PRO A 25 -9.23 18.57 23.44
C PRO A 25 -7.97 18.87 22.62
N ARG A 26 -6.79 18.46 23.10
CA ARG A 26 -5.53 18.64 22.36
C ARG A 26 -5.49 17.87 21.07
N THR A 27 -6.22 16.76 20.98
CA THR A 27 -6.35 15.97 19.74
C THR A 27 -7.28 16.62 18.72
N TYR A 28 -8.06 17.62 19.12
CA TYR A 28 -9.00 18.41 18.31
C TYR A 28 -8.59 19.88 18.15
N ALA A 29 -7.33 20.23 18.45
CA ALA A 29 -6.87 21.63 18.45
C ALA A 29 -7.07 22.34 17.09
N HIS A 30 -7.07 21.60 15.97
CA HIS A 30 -7.30 22.15 14.62
C HIS A 30 -8.79 22.35 14.28
N ALA A 31 -9.71 21.66 14.97
CA ALA A 31 -11.16 21.75 14.76
C ALA A 31 -11.91 21.44 16.07
N PRO A 32 -11.85 22.33 17.10
CA PRO A 32 -12.42 22.06 18.43
C PRO A 32 -13.92 21.77 18.42
N HIS A 33 -14.67 22.36 17.48
CA HIS A 33 -16.11 22.17 17.32
C HIS A 33 -16.52 20.74 16.86
N THR A 34 -15.56 19.96 16.37
CA THR A 34 -15.80 18.57 15.93
C THR A 34 -15.60 17.55 17.04
N MET A 35 -15.14 17.98 18.22
CA MET A 35 -14.93 17.10 19.37
C MET A 35 -16.25 16.45 19.81
N PRO A 36 -16.32 15.11 19.86
CA PRO A 36 -17.59 14.43 20.22
C PRO A 36 -17.85 14.50 21.72
N SER A 37 -19.14 14.52 22.08
CA SER A 37 -19.56 14.25 23.47
C SER A 37 -19.30 12.79 23.83
N PRO A 38 -19.26 12.44 25.13
CA PRO A 38 -19.12 11.03 25.56
C PRO A 38 -20.20 10.11 24.98
N GLU A 39 -21.46 10.58 24.87
CA GLU A 39 -22.53 9.88 24.19
C GLU A 39 -22.19 9.57 22.73
N ARG A 40 -21.72 10.59 22.01
CA ARG A 40 -21.36 10.45 20.60
C ARG A 40 -20.14 9.54 20.41
N CYS A 41 -19.25 9.46 21.39
CA CYS A 41 -18.16 8.48 21.40
C CYS A 41 -18.69 7.04 21.48
N ARG A 42 -19.70 6.77 22.33
CA ARG A 42 -20.32 5.42 22.41
C ARG A 42 -20.94 5.03 21.10
N VAL A 43 -21.79 5.88 20.53
CA VAL A 43 -22.44 5.62 19.22
C VAL A 43 -21.41 5.40 18.10
N ARG A 44 -20.29 6.13 18.10
CA ARG A 44 -19.23 5.93 17.11
C ARG A 44 -18.52 4.59 17.29
N LEU A 45 -18.22 4.19 18.52
CA LEU A 45 -17.60 2.88 18.81
C LEU A 45 -18.54 1.75 18.40
N GLU A 46 -19.83 1.84 18.69
CA GLU A 46 -20.87 0.88 18.23
C GLU A 46 -20.86 0.79 16.70
N GLY A 47 -20.88 1.92 15.99
CA GLY A 47 -20.79 1.95 14.53
C GLY A 47 -19.47 1.39 13.97
N ASP A 48 -18.35 1.48 14.71
CA ASP A 48 -17.10 0.84 14.31
C ASP A 48 -17.17 -0.69 14.50
N LEU A 49 -17.81 -1.17 15.58
CA LEU A 49 -18.08 -2.60 15.81
C LEU A 49 -18.98 -3.18 14.71
N ASP A 50 -20.07 -2.48 14.38
CA ASP A 50 -21.03 -2.87 13.34
C ASP A 50 -20.36 -2.94 11.96
N SER A 51 -19.52 -1.94 11.61
CA SER A 51 -18.77 -1.95 10.32
C SER A 51 -17.88 -3.18 10.20
N TRP A 52 -17.19 -3.57 11.27
CA TRP A 52 -16.35 -4.77 11.25
C TRP A 52 -17.17 -6.06 11.15
N GLN A 53 -18.36 -6.09 11.72
CA GLN A 53 -19.26 -7.24 11.63
C GLN A 53 -19.87 -7.36 10.24
N ALA A 54 -20.32 -6.24 9.66
CA ALA A 54 -21.01 -6.22 8.36
C ALA A 54 -20.03 -6.36 7.19
N ASP A 55 -18.94 -5.59 7.20
CA ASP A 55 -18.09 -5.38 6.03
C ASP A 55 -16.72 -6.05 6.15
N GLY A 56 -16.36 -6.56 7.33
CA GLY A 56 -15.02 -7.09 7.61
C GLY A 56 -13.91 -6.03 7.58
N VAL A 57 -14.28 -4.74 7.53
CA VAL A 57 -13.39 -3.60 7.52
C VAL A 57 -14.01 -2.44 8.32
N GLY A 58 -13.19 -1.66 9.02
CA GLY A 58 -13.66 -0.55 9.85
C GLY A 58 -12.51 0.16 10.55
N TYR A 59 -12.84 1.14 11.37
CA TYR A 59 -11.86 1.74 12.26
C TYR A 59 -11.66 0.86 13.49
N GLY A 60 -10.46 0.91 14.10
CA GLY A 60 -10.13 0.09 15.23
C GLY A 60 -8.99 0.62 16.07
N ALA A 61 -8.65 -0.10 17.12
CA ALA A 61 -7.65 0.29 18.08
C ALA A 61 -6.23 0.19 17.50
N VAL A 62 -5.45 1.26 17.69
CA VAL A 62 -4.01 1.30 17.41
C VAL A 62 -3.27 1.03 18.70
N VAL A 63 -2.60 -0.11 18.77
CA VAL A 63 -1.86 -0.56 19.96
C VAL A 63 -0.36 -0.40 19.73
N GLU A 64 0.33 0.25 20.65
CA GLU A 64 1.80 0.35 20.63
C GLU A 64 2.40 -0.97 21.12
N ARG A 65 3.24 -1.63 20.30
CA ARG A 65 3.79 -2.97 20.60
C ARG A 65 4.62 -3.02 21.88
N SER A 66 5.33 -1.93 22.19
CA SER A 66 6.24 -1.89 23.33
C SER A 66 5.55 -1.81 24.68
N SER A 67 4.36 -1.18 24.73
CA SER A 67 3.61 -0.98 25.98
C SER A 67 2.33 -1.81 26.06
N GLY A 68 1.80 -2.28 24.93
CA GLY A 68 0.48 -2.88 24.86
C GLY A 68 -0.68 -1.89 25.00
N GLU A 69 -0.39 -0.58 25.09
CA GLU A 69 -1.41 0.46 25.29
C GLU A 69 -2.11 0.80 23.99
N VAL A 70 -3.40 1.13 24.05
CA VAL A 70 -4.13 1.78 22.96
C VAL A 70 -3.70 3.23 22.88
N VAL A 71 -3.01 3.58 21.80
CA VAL A 71 -2.42 4.90 21.55
C VAL A 71 -3.13 5.69 20.46
N GLY A 72 -4.19 5.14 19.88
CA GLY A 72 -4.94 5.80 18.83
C GLY A 72 -6.07 4.94 18.28
N TRP A 73 -6.74 5.50 17.28
CA TRP A 73 -7.81 4.85 16.52
C TRP A 73 -7.60 5.10 15.03
N ALA A 74 -7.69 4.09 14.21
CA ALA A 74 -7.45 4.20 12.78
C ALA A 74 -8.04 3.04 11.99
N GLY A 75 -8.12 3.20 10.68
CA GLY A 75 -8.52 2.13 9.77
C GLY A 75 -9.10 2.65 8.47
N LEU A 76 -9.75 1.76 7.77
CA LEU A 76 -10.53 2.02 6.56
C LEU A 76 -11.98 1.63 6.83
N ARG A 77 -12.92 2.41 6.35
CA ARG A 77 -14.35 2.09 6.42
C ARG A 77 -15.02 2.43 5.10
N ILE A 78 -15.95 1.59 4.66
CA ILE A 78 -16.80 1.87 3.50
C ILE A 78 -17.54 3.17 3.74
N LYS A 79 -17.59 4.04 2.73
CA LYS A 79 -18.34 5.29 2.81
C LYS A 79 -19.84 5.04 2.61
N ASP A 80 -20.66 5.61 3.48
CA ASP A 80 -22.12 5.54 3.36
C ASP A 80 -22.64 6.20 2.07
N SER A 81 -21.86 7.12 1.49
CA SER A 81 -22.21 7.83 0.27
C SER A 81 -21.72 7.17 -1.03
N ASP A 82 -20.78 6.24 -0.93
CA ASP A 82 -20.18 5.54 -2.08
C ASP A 82 -19.50 4.25 -1.60
N GLU A 83 -20.18 3.12 -1.79
CA GLU A 83 -19.70 1.80 -1.39
C GLU A 83 -18.43 1.35 -2.15
N THR A 84 -18.04 2.08 -3.19
CA THR A 84 -16.77 1.85 -3.93
C THR A 84 -15.56 2.53 -3.31
N GLU A 85 -15.77 3.29 -2.22
CA GLU A 85 -14.72 4.05 -1.53
C GLU A 85 -14.52 3.61 -0.09
N LEU A 86 -13.26 3.45 0.31
CA LEU A 86 -12.83 3.27 1.68
C LEU A 86 -12.25 4.58 2.21
N ASN A 87 -12.86 5.14 3.25
CA ASN A 87 -12.33 6.31 3.91
C ASN A 87 -11.23 5.94 4.90
N LEU A 88 -10.05 6.52 4.72
CA LEU A 88 -8.95 6.46 5.69
C LEU A 88 -9.23 7.43 6.85
N TYR A 89 -9.28 6.90 8.05
CA TYR A 89 -9.32 7.69 9.28
C TYR A 89 -8.19 7.30 10.20
N TYR A 90 -7.68 8.29 10.94
CA TYR A 90 -6.76 8.06 12.05
C TYR A 90 -6.79 9.21 13.05
N ARG A 91 -6.58 8.86 14.31
CA ARG A 91 -6.33 9.78 15.43
C ARG A 91 -5.37 9.11 16.41
N LEU A 92 -4.36 9.86 16.83
CA LEU A 92 -3.40 9.40 17.84
C LEU A 92 -3.55 10.24 19.10
N ALA A 93 -3.27 9.62 20.25
CA ALA A 93 -3.16 10.33 21.52
C ALA A 93 -2.12 11.45 21.42
N HIS A 94 -2.41 12.59 22.02
CA HIS A 94 -1.54 13.78 21.95
C HIS A 94 -0.10 13.48 22.41
N SER A 95 0.07 12.66 23.46
CA SER A 95 1.38 12.21 23.98
C SER A 95 2.19 11.36 22.99
N ARG A 96 1.60 10.91 21.91
CA ARG A 96 2.23 10.08 20.87
C ARG A 96 2.50 10.84 19.56
N LEU A 97 2.12 12.11 19.48
CA LEU A 97 2.40 12.96 18.32
C LEU A 97 3.91 13.26 18.19
N GLY A 98 4.35 13.66 16.98
CA GLY A 98 5.75 14.01 16.71
C GLY A 98 6.72 12.81 16.60
N ARG A 99 6.28 11.58 16.92
CA ARG A 99 7.11 10.36 16.92
C ARG A 99 7.08 9.57 15.59
N GLY A 100 6.44 10.11 14.56
CA GLY A 100 6.28 9.48 13.26
C GLY A 100 5.30 8.29 13.23
N LEU A 101 4.54 8.06 14.30
CA LEU A 101 3.59 6.94 14.39
C LEU A 101 2.42 7.10 13.41
N GLY A 102 1.91 8.34 13.21
CA GLY A 102 0.85 8.60 12.24
C GLY A 102 1.25 8.21 10.81
N ARG A 103 2.47 8.59 10.41
CA ARG A 103 3.04 8.22 9.10
C ARG A 103 3.20 6.70 8.96
N GLU A 104 3.71 6.03 9.99
CA GLU A 104 3.90 4.58 9.98
C GLU A 104 2.57 3.85 9.86
N MET A 105 1.58 4.26 10.65
CA MET A 105 0.24 3.70 10.68
C MET A 105 -0.48 3.89 9.35
N SER A 106 -0.60 5.13 8.85
CA SER A 106 -1.32 5.41 7.61
C SER A 106 -0.71 4.69 6.40
N ARG A 107 0.62 4.60 6.32
CA ARG A 107 1.31 3.80 5.30
C ARG A 107 0.91 2.33 5.35
N GLY A 108 0.79 1.77 6.55
CA GLY A 108 0.39 0.39 6.74
C GLY A 108 -1.09 0.15 6.41
N VAL A 109 -1.96 1.06 6.82
CA VAL A 109 -3.40 0.97 6.58
C VAL A 109 -3.73 1.06 5.09
N VAL A 110 -3.16 2.04 4.38
CA VAL A 110 -3.38 2.18 2.93
C VAL A 110 -2.86 0.96 2.17
N ALA A 111 -1.65 0.48 2.50
CA ALA A 111 -1.09 -0.71 1.87
C ALA A 111 -1.94 -1.96 2.12
N TRP A 112 -2.48 -2.11 3.34
CA TRP A 112 -3.40 -3.19 3.68
C TRP A 112 -4.69 -3.09 2.86
N GLY A 113 -5.24 -1.89 2.67
CA GLY A 113 -6.41 -1.65 1.83
C GLY A 113 -6.19 -2.16 0.41
N LEU A 114 -5.10 -1.74 -0.25
CA LEU A 114 -4.78 -2.17 -1.62
C LEU A 114 -4.56 -3.68 -1.75
N GLU A 115 -4.10 -4.34 -0.70
CA GLU A 115 -3.89 -5.79 -0.69
C GLU A 115 -5.18 -6.59 -0.54
N HIS A 116 -6.11 -6.12 0.30
CA HIS A 116 -7.23 -6.94 0.77
C HIS A 116 -8.60 -6.49 0.22
N ARG A 117 -8.68 -5.30 -0.35
CA ARG A 117 -9.95 -4.67 -0.72
C ARG A 117 -9.91 -4.18 -2.16
N PRO A 118 -11.01 -4.34 -2.92
CA PRO A 118 -11.12 -3.82 -4.30
C PRO A 118 -11.49 -2.33 -4.34
N GLU A 119 -12.05 -1.78 -3.26
CA GLU A 119 -12.53 -0.41 -3.19
C GLU A 119 -11.36 0.58 -3.19
N ARG A 120 -11.60 1.79 -3.68
CA ARG A 120 -10.61 2.87 -3.71
C ARG A 120 -10.37 3.43 -2.31
N VAL A 121 -9.13 3.56 -1.90
CA VAL A 121 -8.78 4.21 -0.63
C VAL A 121 -8.72 5.71 -0.81
N THR A 122 -9.54 6.43 -0.04
CA THR A 122 -9.65 7.89 -0.07
C THR A 122 -9.45 8.48 1.34
N ALA A 123 -9.21 9.78 1.44
CA ALA A 123 -9.20 10.50 2.71
C ALA A 123 -9.72 11.92 2.51
N MET A 124 -10.46 12.42 3.50
CA MET A 124 -10.83 13.83 3.60
C MET A 124 -10.03 14.47 4.75
N VAL A 125 -9.36 15.58 4.44
CA VAL A 125 -8.44 16.24 5.38
C VAL A 125 -8.78 17.73 5.44
N ASP A 126 -8.96 18.24 6.64
CA ASP A 126 -9.12 19.67 6.86
C ASP A 126 -7.88 20.44 6.37
N ARG A 127 -8.10 21.52 5.63
CA ARG A 127 -7.03 22.36 5.03
C ARG A 127 -6.06 22.92 6.06
N VAL A 128 -6.55 23.21 7.27
CA VAL A 128 -5.71 23.76 8.36
C VAL A 128 -4.92 22.66 9.09
N ASN A 129 -5.24 21.37 8.86
CA ASN A 129 -4.54 20.26 9.47
C ASN A 129 -3.32 19.81 8.64
N GLY A 130 -2.28 20.64 8.61
CA GLY A 130 -1.05 20.35 7.87
C GLY A 130 -0.37 19.03 8.25
N ALA A 131 -0.52 18.58 9.50
CA ALA A 131 0.00 17.30 9.96
C ALA A 131 -0.71 16.12 9.27
N SER A 132 -2.04 16.18 9.11
CA SER A 132 -2.81 15.17 8.38
C SER A 132 -2.53 15.22 6.88
N VAL A 133 -2.40 16.41 6.28
CA VAL A 133 -1.99 16.56 4.87
C VAL A 133 -0.64 15.87 4.63
N ALA A 134 0.37 16.16 5.46
CA ALA A 134 1.69 15.51 5.36
C ALA A 134 1.62 13.99 5.57
N THR A 135 0.72 13.52 6.43
CA THR A 135 0.53 12.10 6.73
C THR A 135 -0.14 11.38 5.55
N ALA A 136 -1.19 11.93 4.96
CA ALA A 136 -1.87 11.39 3.79
C ALA A 136 -0.91 11.31 2.59
N THR A 137 -0.18 12.39 2.30
CA THR A 137 0.85 12.41 1.24
C THR A 137 1.93 11.37 1.48
N ALA A 138 2.42 11.24 2.72
CA ALA A 138 3.43 10.24 3.07
C ALA A 138 2.92 8.80 2.99
N ALA A 139 1.60 8.58 3.11
CA ALA A 139 0.97 7.27 2.90
C ALA A 139 0.84 6.90 1.41
N GLY A 140 1.10 7.85 0.51
CA GLY A 140 1.06 7.67 -0.93
C GLY A 140 -0.20 8.25 -1.59
N LEU A 141 -1.09 8.88 -0.82
CA LEU A 141 -2.29 9.49 -1.39
C LEU A 141 -1.94 10.79 -2.12
N VAL A 142 -2.71 11.08 -3.17
CA VAL A 142 -2.61 12.28 -3.99
C VAL A 142 -3.84 13.13 -3.77
N GLN A 143 -3.66 14.44 -3.55
CA GLN A 143 -4.79 15.36 -3.52
C GLN A 143 -5.34 15.53 -4.93
N THR A 144 -6.63 15.24 -5.11
CA THR A 144 -7.30 15.29 -6.43
C THR A 144 -8.40 16.35 -6.49
N ALA A 145 -8.99 16.70 -5.35
CA ALA A 145 -10.11 17.62 -5.30
C ALA A 145 -10.21 18.37 -3.95
N THR A 146 -11.22 19.20 -3.85
CA THR A 146 -11.79 19.67 -2.60
C THR A 146 -13.27 19.31 -2.58
N ARG A 147 -13.78 18.80 -1.44
CA ARG A 147 -15.18 18.35 -1.30
C ARG A 147 -15.74 18.85 0.04
N VAL A 148 -17.01 19.18 0.06
CA VAL A 148 -17.78 19.35 1.30
C VAL A 148 -18.30 17.96 1.70
N ASN A 149 -18.15 17.59 2.96
CA ASN A 149 -18.69 16.32 3.43
C ASN A 149 -20.24 16.36 3.39
N ARG A 150 -20.86 15.28 2.98
CA ARG A 150 -22.34 15.23 2.81
C ARG A 150 -23.09 15.57 4.09
N ASP A 151 -22.52 15.19 5.23
CA ASP A 151 -23.15 15.37 6.55
C ASP A 151 -22.79 16.71 7.20
N ASP A 152 -21.97 17.54 6.52
CA ASP A 152 -21.62 18.85 7.04
C ASP A 152 -22.75 19.87 6.81
N PRO A 153 -22.94 20.84 7.71
CA PRO A 153 -23.93 21.91 7.55
C PRO A 153 -23.73 22.66 6.23
N PRO A 154 -24.83 23.19 5.63
CA PRO A 154 -24.73 24.06 4.47
C PRO A 154 -23.77 25.25 4.74
N GLY A 155 -22.85 25.48 3.80
CA GLY A 155 -21.84 26.55 3.92
C GLY A 155 -20.56 26.14 4.67
N SER A 156 -20.40 24.87 5.01
CA SER A 156 -19.14 24.34 5.55
C SER A 156 -17.97 24.52 4.56
N GLU A 157 -16.79 24.78 5.09
CA GLU A 157 -15.57 24.90 4.27
C GLU A 157 -15.21 23.57 3.62
N PRO A 158 -14.83 23.57 2.33
CA PRO A 158 -14.42 22.34 1.66
C PRO A 158 -13.13 21.75 2.24
N MET A 159 -13.12 20.46 2.48
CA MET A 159 -11.94 19.68 2.87
C MET A 159 -11.12 19.27 1.65
N LEU A 160 -9.82 19.04 1.85
CA LEU A 160 -8.96 18.44 0.82
C LEU A 160 -9.34 16.98 0.67
N TYR A 161 -9.54 16.56 -0.58
CA TYR A 161 -9.86 15.18 -0.92
C TYR A 161 -8.63 14.50 -1.55
N PHE A 162 -8.24 13.37 -0.97
CA PHE A 162 -7.09 12.58 -1.36
C PHE A 162 -7.53 11.19 -1.83
N GLU A 163 -6.83 10.65 -2.83
CA GLU A 163 -7.04 9.31 -3.35
C GLU A 163 -5.71 8.55 -3.39
N ALA A 164 -5.75 7.27 -3.08
CA ALA A 164 -4.60 6.40 -3.28
C ALA A 164 -4.40 6.10 -4.76
N PRO A 165 -3.13 5.89 -5.21
CA PRO A 165 -2.86 5.33 -6.52
C PRO A 165 -3.54 3.98 -6.71
N VAL A 166 -3.91 3.67 -7.94
CA VAL A 166 -4.55 2.41 -8.31
C VAL A 166 -3.48 1.40 -8.72
N VAL A 167 -3.56 0.20 -8.14
CA VAL A 167 -2.78 -0.97 -8.59
C VAL A 167 -3.71 -1.92 -9.30
N ALA A 168 -3.43 -2.18 -10.58
CA ALA A 168 -4.27 -3.04 -11.42
C ALA A 168 -3.43 -3.99 -12.27
N ALA A 169 -3.97 -5.20 -12.50
CA ALA A 169 -3.53 -6.04 -13.60
C ALA A 169 -3.95 -5.41 -14.91
N VAL A 170 -3.08 -5.43 -15.89
CA VAL A 170 -3.34 -4.93 -17.25
C VAL A 170 -3.91 -6.07 -18.09
N ASP A 171 -5.07 -5.85 -18.69
CA ASP A 171 -5.56 -6.77 -19.71
C ASP A 171 -4.58 -6.73 -20.90
N PRO A 172 -4.14 -7.90 -21.44
CA PRO A 172 -3.28 -7.94 -22.62
C PRO A 172 -3.81 -7.11 -23.79
N ALA A 173 -5.13 -6.99 -23.94
CA ALA A 173 -5.76 -6.18 -24.98
C ALA A 173 -5.56 -4.65 -24.78
N ASP A 174 -5.28 -4.22 -23.56
CA ASP A 174 -5.05 -2.81 -23.21
C ASP A 174 -3.56 -2.41 -23.29
N VAL A 175 -2.68 -3.32 -23.67
CA VAL A 175 -1.26 -3.03 -23.87
C VAL A 175 -1.05 -2.34 -25.20
N ASP A 176 -1.01 -1.02 -25.17
CA ASP A 176 -0.78 -0.17 -26.33
C ASP A 176 0.65 0.40 -26.39
N ALA A 177 0.94 1.15 -27.46
CA ALA A 177 2.24 1.79 -27.64
C ALA A 177 2.51 2.85 -26.55
N GLY A 178 1.47 3.56 -26.08
CA GLY A 178 1.60 4.56 -25.02
C GLY A 178 2.03 3.95 -23.68
N LEU A 179 1.40 2.86 -23.29
CA LEU A 179 1.80 2.11 -22.09
C LEU A 179 3.21 1.53 -22.23
N THR A 180 3.53 0.96 -23.42
CA THR A 180 4.84 0.37 -23.69
C THR A 180 5.95 1.42 -23.59
N ASP A 181 5.79 2.58 -24.22
CA ASP A 181 6.76 3.67 -24.15
C ASP A 181 6.92 4.21 -22.71
N ALA A 182 5.82 4.42 -21.99
CA ALA A 182 5.86 4.87 -20.60
C ALA A 182 6.56 3.85 -19.69
N ALA A 183 6.38 2.55 -19.93
CA ALA A 183 7.02 1.46 -19.18
C ALA A 183 8.53 1.41 -19.46
N VAL A 184 8.96 1.56 -20.72
CA VAL A 184 10.39 1.64 -21.08
C VAL A 184 11.04 2.84 -20.43
N ASP A 185 10.41 4.01 -20.46
CA ASP A 185 10.93 5.24 -19.88
C ASP A 185 11.02 5.15 -18.35
N LEU A 186 10.01 4.56 -17.70
CA LEU A 186 10.05 4.30 -16.26
C LEU A 186 11.21 3.36 -15.91
N TRP A 187 11.35 2.25 -16.63
CA TRP A 187 12.40 1.27 -16.38
C TRP A 187 13.81 1.87 -16.59
N ALA A 188 14.00 2.65 -17.65
CA ALA A 188 15.27 3.36 -17.87
C ALA A 188 15.60 4.30 -16.71
N ARG A 189 14.66 5.14 -16.26
CA ARG A 189 14.86 6.02 -15.10
C ARG A 189 15.20 5.25 -13.82
N VAL A 190 14.56 4.10 -13.59
CA VAL A 190 14.84 3.25 -12.42
C VAL A 190 16.26 2.68 -12.49
N ASN A 191 16.69 2.22 -13.66
CA ASN A 191 18.09 1.74 -13.85
C ASN A 191 19.10 2.85 -13.60
N ASP A 192 18.88 4.04 -14.17
CA ASP A 192 19.78 5.19 -14.02
C ASP A 192 19.88 5.68 -12.57
N ALA A 193 18.81 5.51 -11.79
CA ALA A 193 18.80 5.75 -10.35
C ALA A 193 19.43 4.61 -9.51
N GLY A 194 19.99 3.57 -10.16
CA GLY A 194 20.67 2.45 -9.50
C GLY A 194 19.75 1.33 -9.01
N GLY A 195 18.50 1.31 -9.47
CA GLY A 195 17.53 0.25 -9.13
C GLY A 195 17.97 -1.14 -9.63
N SER A 196 17.65 -2.17 -8.85
CA SER A 196 18.00 -3.57 -9.16
C SER A 196 16.92 -4.25 -10.01
N VAL A 197 16.74 -3.79 -11.25
CA VAL A 197 15.67 -4.27 -12.13
C VAL A 197 16.19 -4.84 -13.46
N GLY A 198 17.41 -5.34 -13.47
CA GLY A 198 17.96 -6.13 -14.57
C GLY A 198 19.02 -5.44 -15.42
N PHE A 199 19.23 -4.13 -15.24
CA PHE A 199 20.29 -3.39 -15.92
C PHE A 199 21.10 -2.54 -14.94
N LEU A 200 22.27 -2.11 -15.37
CA LEU A 200 23.07 -1.09 -14.69
C LEU A 200 22.70 0.31 -15.22
N PRO A 201 23.04 1.40 -14.49
CA PRO A 201 22.88 2.76 -14.96
C PRO A 201 23.52 2.97 -16.35
N GLY A 202 22.86 3.76 -17.20
CA GLY A 202 23.33 4.04 -18.56
C GLY A 202 23.01 2.95 -19.59
N ALA A 203 22.17 1.97 -19.27
CA ALA A 203 21.76 0.96 -20.23
C ALA A 203 21.00 1.63 -21.42
N PRO A 204 21.29 1.27 -22.69
CA PRO A 204 20.61 1.83 -23.83
C PRO A 204 19.08 1.60 -23.76
N ARG A 205 18.29 2.64 -24.04
CA ARG A 205 16.80 2.54 -24.05
C ARG A 205 16.32 1.38 -24.93
N ALA A 206 16.99 1.12 -26.05
CA ALA A 206 16.66 -0.01 -26.94
C ALA A 206 16.84 -1.38 -26.26
N ALA A 207 17.84 -1.52 -25.38
CA ALA A 207 18.06 -2.77 -24.64
C ALA A 207 16.96 -2.98 -23.56
N VAL A 208 16.52 -1.89 -22.94
CA VAL A 208 15.39 -1.89 -21.98
C VAL A 208 14.09 -2.24 -22.70
N ALA A 209 13.83 -1.64 -23.89
CA ALA A 209 12.68 -1.94 -24.73
C ALA A 209 12.64 -3.42 -25.13
N ALA A 210 13.75 -3.97 -25.64
CA ALA A 210 13.84 -5.38 -25.99
C ALA A 210 13.64 -6.33 -24.79
N ALA A 211 13.99 -5.89 -23.57
CA ALA A 211 13.70 -6.67 -22.36
C ALA A 211 12.21 -6.59 -21.99
N LEU A 212 11.59 -5.42 -22.11
CA LEU A 212 10.14 -5.27 -21.92
C LEU A 212 9.36 -6.11 -22.91
N ASP A 213 9.73 -6.09 -24.20
CA ASP A 213 9.08 -6.90 -25.25
C ASP A 213 9.03 -8.38 -24.90
N ARG A 214 10.11 -8.93 -24.30
CA ARG A 214 10.13 -10.32 -23.83
C ARG A 214 9.11 -10.57 -22.72
N HIS A 215 9.03 -9.65 -21.73
CA HIS A 215 8.02 -9.77 -20.67
C HIS A 215 6.60 -9.62 -21.21
N LEU A 216 6.38 -8.72 -22.17
CA LEU A 216 5.07 -8.57 -22.81
C LEU A 216 4.69 -9.80 -23.66
N ALA A 217 5.64 -10.44 -24.33
CA ALA A 217 5.37 -11.70 -25.02
C ALA A 217 4.87 -12.80 -24.05
N ASP A 218 5.42 -12.85 -22.83
CA ASP A 218 4.92 -13.75 -21.78
C ASP A 218 3.52 -13.35 -21.29
N VAL A 219 3.21 -12.04 -21.24
CA VAL A 219 1.87 -11.52 -20.90
C VAL A 219 0.86 -11.95 -21.97
N PHE A 220 1.16 -11.74 -23.26
CA PHE A 220 0.30 -12.16 -24.38
C PHE A 220 0.13 -13.68 -24.46
N ALA A 221 1.13 -14.45 -24.01
CA ALA A 221 1.05 -15.91 -23.94
C ALA A 221 0.29 -16.41 -22.68
N GLY A 222 -0.19 -15.51 -21.82
CA GLY A 222 -0.86 -15.85 -20.55
C GLY A 222 0.05 -16.55 -19.54
N VAL A 223 1.38 -16.37 -19.65
CA VAL A 223 2.38 -16.89 -18.69
C VAL A 223 2.64 -15.90 -17.58
N SER A 224 2.46 -14.61 -17.87
CA SER A 224 2.76 -13.52 -16.97
C SER A 224 1.59 -12.54 -16.90
N VAL A 225 1.50 -11.81 -15.77
CA VAL A 225 0.53 -10.72 -15.56
C VAL A 225 1.30 -9.44 -15.33
N LEU A 226 1.14 -8.45 -16.22
CA LEU A 226 1.63 -7.10 -15.98
C LEU A 226 0.72 -6.41 -14.97
N CYS A 227 1.33 -5.87 -13.92
CA CYS A 227 0.64 -5.01 -12.95
C CYS A 227 1.21 -3.59 -13.03
N THR A 228 0.35 -2.59 -13.00
CA THR A 228 0.74 -1.18 -12.99
C THR A 228 0.25 -0.50 -11.72
N LEU A 229 1.00 0.52 -11.27
CA LEU A 229 0.56 1.50 -10.29
C LEU A 229 0.46 2.85 -10.99
N ARG A 230 -0.74 3.45 -10.93
CA ARG A 230 -1.02 4.75 -11.54
C ARG A 230 -1.55 5.73 -10.51
N ASP A 231 -1.09 6.98 -10.59
CA ASP A 231 -1.73 8.07 -9.86
C ASP A 231 -3.19 8.25 -10.34
N PRO A 232 -4.07 8.93 -9.58
CA PRO A 232 -5.47 9.16 -9.98
C PRO A 232 -5.63 9.90 -11.32
N ASP A 233 -4.62 10.62 -11.80
CA ASP A 233 -4.58 11.29 -13.11
C ASP A 233 -4.16 10.35 -14.27
N GLY A 234 -3.95 9.05 -13.98
CA GLY A 234 -3.52 8.04 -14.93
C GLY A 234 -2.00 7.92 -15.13
N THR A 235 -1.20 8.82 -14.54
CA THR A 235 0.26 8.77 -14.67
C THR A 235 0.84 7.47 -14.14
N LEU A 236 1.61 6.76 -14.97
CA LEU A 236 2.31 5.53 -14.58
C LEU A 236 3.43 5.84 -13.58
N ARG A 237 3.33 5.29 -12.37
CA ARG A 237 4.30 5.46 -11.27
C ARG A 237 5.07 4.22 -10.91
N GLY A 238 4.60 3.06 -11.34
CA GLY A 238 5.29 1.81 -11.07
C GLY A 238 4.70 0.66 -11.87
N LEU A 239 5.47 -0.41 -11.98
CA LEU A 239 5.02 -1.66 -12.58
C LEU A 239 5.76 -2.86 -11.97
N GLY A 240 5.24 -4.04 -12.22
CA GLY A 240 5.86 -5.31 -11.92
C GLY A 240 5.11 -6.44 -12.62
N PHE A 241 5.69 -7.62 -12.61
CA PHE A 241 5.11 -8.79 -13.25
C PHE A 241 4.95 -9.92 -12.25
N TRP A 242 3.84 -10.64 -12.35
CA TRP A 242 3.71 -11.99 -11.82
C TRP A 242 3.97 -12.99 -12.93
N GLU A 243 4.92 -13.90 -12.73
CA GLU A 243 5.17 -15.03 -13.60
C GLU A 243 4.56 -16.30 -13.00
N HIS A 244 3.73 -17.01 -13.77
CA HIS A 244 3.23 -18.31 -13.38
C HIS A 244 4.30 -19.38 -13.60
N SER A 245 4.59 -20.16 -12.58
CA SER A 245 5.31 -21.41 -12.78
C SER A 245 4.41 -22.42 -13.50
N ARG A 246 4.90 -23.00 -14.59
CA ARG A 246 4.12 -23.96 -15.39
C ARG A 246 4.54 -25.38 -15.06
N GLY A 247 3.52 -26.23 -14.91
CA GLY A 247 3.68 -27.67 -14.78
C GLY A 247 4.10 -28.15 -13.39
N PHE A 248 3.69 -29.40 -13.14
CA PHE A 248 4.01 -30.10 -11.89
C PHE A 248 5.54 -30.18 -11.70
N PRO A 249 6.06 -29.92 -10.49
CA PRO A 249 5.33 -29.68 -9.21
C PRO A 249 5.22 -28.20 -8.79
N TYR A 250 5.39 -27.22 -9.68
CA TYR A 250 5.57 -25.81 -9.35
C TYR A 250 4.35 -24.92 -9.61
N GLU A 251 3.21 -25.47 -10.02
CA GLU A 251 1.99 -24.73 -10.41
C GLU A 251 1.46 -23.80 -9.31
N HIS A 252 1.73 -24.14 -8.04
CA HIS A 252 1.33 -23.36 -6.87
C HIS A 252 2.26 -22.17 -6.57
N VAL A 253 3.29 -21.92 -7.39
CA VAL A 253 4.27 -20.84 -7.18
C VAL A 253 4.09 -19.74 -8.22
N ALA A 254 3.99 -18.49 -7.76
CA ALA A 254 4.07 -17.30 -8.62
C ALA A 254 5.31 -16.46 -8.30
N GLY A 255 6.08 -16.14 -9.33
CA GLY A 255 7.31 -15.35 -9.24
C GLY A 255 7.06 -13.86 -9.43
N LEU A 256 7.53 -13.01 -8.52
CA LEU A 256 7.54 -11.56 -8.70
C LEU A 256 8.77 -11.14 -9.50
N LYS A 257 8.56 -10.44 -10.61
CA LYS A 257 9.64 -9.91 -11.45
C LYS A 257 9.50 -8.40 -11.65
N ARG A 258 10.64 -7.71 -11.73
CA ARG A 258 10.73 -6.32 -12.17
C ARG A 258 9.85 -5.34 -11.37
N LEU A 259 9.69 -5.55 -10.04
CA LEU A 259 9.01 -4.56 -9.20
C LEU A 259 9.79 -3.24 -9.23
N MET A 260 9.19 -2.20 -9.77
CA MET A 260 9.82 -0.88 -9.88
C MET A 260 8.84 0.25 -9.69
N VAL A 261 9.34 1.36 -9.14
CA VAL A 261 8.57 2.61 -8.95
C VAL A 261 9.41 3.80 -9.39
N ASP A 262 8.76 4.85 -9.85
CA ASP A 262 9.39 6.08 -10.31
C ASP A 262 10.31 6.67 -9.24
N PRO A 263 11.62 6.82 -9.51
CA PRO A 263 12.58 7.38 -8.56
C PRO A 263 12.21 8.80 -8.10
N ALA A 264 11.57 9.60 -8.97
CA ALA A 264 11.10 10.93 -8.64
C ALA A 264 10.00 10.95 -7.56
N ALA A 265 9.34 9.81 -7.34
CA ALA A 265 8.27 9.66 -6.34
C ALA A 265 8.70 8.82 -5.12
N GLN A 266 10.02 8.63 -4.92
CA GLN A 266 10.53 7.90 -3.74
C GLN A 266 10.14 8.58 -2.43
N GLY A 267 10.01 7.78 -1.36
CA GLY A 267 9.59 8.27 -0.04
C GLY A 267 8.08 8.39 0.14
N ARG A 268 7.28 8.35 -0.93
CA ARG A 268 5.81 8.43 -0.94
C ARG A 268 5.10 7.08 -0.72
N ASN A 269 5.78 6.05 -0.23
CA ASN A 269 5.20 4.71 0.01
C ASN A 269 4.85 3.90 -1.25
N LEU A 270 5.07 4.39 -2.45
CA LEU A 270 4.57 3.79 -3.70
C LEU A 270 5.05 2.36 -3.93
N GLY A 271 6.32 2.06 -3.59
CA GLY A 271 6.84 0.69 -3.70
C GLY A 271 6.06 -0.31 -2.85
N ARG A 272 5.69 0.08 -1.62
CA ARG A 272 4.88 -0.76 -0.73
C ARG A 272 3.45 -0.89 -1.25
N LEU A 273 2.87 0.18 -1.76
CA LEU A 273 1.53 0.16 -2.35
C LEU A 273 1.48 -0.77 -3.56
N LEU A 274 2.45 -0.66 -4.48
CA LEU A 274 2.55 -1.55 -5.63
C LEU A 274 2.69 -3.01 -5.19
N LEU A 275 3.64 -3.31 -4.29
CA LEU A 275 3.87 -4.69 -3.81
C LEU A 275 2.60 -5.28 -3.16
N CYS A 276 1.95 -4.54 -2.25
CA CYS A 276 0.76 -5.00 -1.56
C CYS A 276 -0.43 -5.16 -2.52
N GLY A 277 -0.64 -4.20 -3.44
CA GLY A 277 -1.67 -4.30 -4.48
C GLY A 277 -1.44 -5.50 -5.40
N MET A 278 -0.19 -5.76 -5.80
CA MET A 278 0.17 -6.95 -6.59
C MET A 278 -0.10 -8.24 -5.82
N VAL A 279 0.18 -8.32 -4.52
CA VAL A 279 -0.20 -9.48 -3.69
C VAL A 279 -1.72 -9.66 -3.66
N GLY A 280 -2.48 -8.56 -3.56
CA GLY A 280 -3.94 -8.60 -3.66
C GLY A 280 -4.43 -9.12 -5.02
N ILE A 281 -3.79 -8.71 -6.11
CA ILE A 281 -4.07 -9.24 -7.47
C ILE A 281 -3.75 -10.73 -7.52
N ALA A 282 -2.59 -11.17 -7.01
CA ALA A 282 -2.24 -12.59 -6.99
C ALA A 282 -3.30 -13.42 -6.26
N ARG A 283 -3.76 -12.95 -5.09
CA ARG A 283 -4.81 -13.63 -4.30
C ARG A 283 -6.14 -13.76 -5.03
N ARG A 284 -6.52 -12.76 -5.83
CA ARG A 284 -7.81 -12.76 -6.55
C ARG A 284 -7.77 -13.40 -7.94
N SER A 285 -6.63 -13.35 -8.62
CA SER A 285 -6.53 -13.67 -10.04
C SER A 285 -5.63 -14.87 -10.34
N LEU A 286 -4.68 -15.20 -9.45
CA LEU A 286 -3.79 -16.33 -9.62
C LEU A 286 -4.24 -17.51 -8.73
N LEU A 287 -5.41 -18.06 -9.02
CA LEU A 287 -6.11 -19.00 -8.12
C LEU A 287 -5.32 -20.27 -7.76
N ALA A 288 -4.36 -20.67 -8.57
CA ALA A 288 -3.48 -21.80 -8.28
C ALA A 288 -2.29 -21.43 -7.38
N ALA A 289 -2.00 -20.12 -7.19
CA ALA A 289 -0.84 -19.70 -6.43
C ALA A 289 -1.09 -19.78 -4.92
N GLU A 290 -0.29 -20.57 -4.22
CA GLU A 290 -0.26 -20.67 -2.75
C GLU A 290 1.01 -20.03 -2.18
N LEU A 291 2.05 -19.91 -2.99
CA LEU A 291 3.36 -19.39 -2.63
C LEU A 291 3.81 -18.33 -3.62
N LEU A 292 4.12 -17.15 -3.10
CA LEU A 292 4.78 -16.09 -3.85
C LEU A 292 6.27 -16.16 -3.60
N ARG A 293 7.07 -16.00 -4.67
CA ARG A 293 8.53 -16.01 -4.62
C ARG A 293 9.09 -14.77 -5.31
N LEU A 294 10.18 -14.24 -4.78
CA LEU A 294 10.97 -13.20 -5.42
C LEU A 294 12.46 -13.44 -5.21
N GLU A 295 13.25 -12.82 -6.05
CA GLU A 295 14.71 -12.77 -5.93
C GLU A 295 15.15 -11.32 -6.02
N TYR A 296 16.13 -10.92 -5.20
CA TYR A 296 16.66 -9.57 -5.23
C TYR A 296 18.16 -9.52 -4.98
N ARG A 297 18.79 -8.49 -5.52
CA ARG A 297 20.19 -8.16 -5.29
C ARG A 297 20.35 -7.50 -3.91
N ASP A 298 21.19 -8.06 -3.05
CA ASP A 298 21.51 -7.48 -1.75
C ASP A 298 22.29 -6.15 -1.86
N GLY A 299 22.31 -5.36 -0.76
CA GLY A 299 23.02 -4.10 -0.65
C GLY A 299 22.22 -2.84 -0.95
N LEU A 300 20.90 -2.95 -1.19
CA LEU A 300 19.98 -1.82 -1.44
C LEU A 300 18.90 -1.66 -0.36
N GLY A 301 18.99 -2.38 0.77
CA GLY A 301 17.97 -2.36 1.83
C GLY A 301 16.65 -3.03 1.44
N LEU A 302 16.62 -3.81 0.36
CA LEU A 302 15.41 -4.46 -0.15
C LEU A 302 14.90 -5.57 0.78
N GLY A 303 15.80 -6.23 1.53
CA GLY A 303 15.42 -7.26 2.50
C GLY A 303 14.44 -6.73 3.54
N ASP A 304 14.77 -5.60 4.18
CA ASP A 304 13.89 -4.95 5.16
C ASP A 304 12.56 -4.48 4.54
N PHE A 305 12.62 -3.98 3.30
CA PHE A 305 11.43 -3.55 2.55
C PHE A 305 10.45 -4.72 2.33
N TYR A 306 10.94 -5.85 1.85
CA TYR A 306 10.11 -7.04 1.63
C TYR A 306 9.66 -7.68 2.95
N ALA A 307 10.56 -7.79 3.94
CA ALA A 307 10.20 -8.31 5.26
C ALA A 307 9.08 -7.50 5.93
N ALA A 308 9.11 -6.16 5.81
CA ALA A 308 8.03 -5.29 6.29
C ALA A 308 6.68 -5.50 5.59
N ALA A 309 6.68 -6.16 4.42
CA ALA A 309 5.49 -6.56 3.66
C ALA A 309 5.16 -8.05 3.84
N GLY A 310 5.73 -8.74 4.84
CA GLY A 310 5.39 -10.12 5.19
C GLY A 310 6.11 -11.20 4.39
N TRP A 311 7.22 -10.84 3.71
CA TRP A 311 8.08 -11.81 3.04
C TRP A 311 9.17 -12.34 3.97
N THR A 312 9.59 -13.59 3.75
CA THR A 312 10.61 -14.26 4.56
C THR A 312 11.76 -14.71 3.65
N GLU A 313 13.00 -14.40 4.04
CA GLU A 313 14.20 -14.91 3.38
C GLU A 313 14.30 -16.42 3.60
N VAL A 314 14.47 -17.17 2.51
CA VAL A 314 14.55 -18.65 2.52
C VAL A 314 15.83 -19.17 1.88
N GLY A 315 16.56 -18.31 1.20
CA GLY A 315 17.82 -18.69 0.56
C GLY A 315 18.67 -17.49 0.18
N ARG A 316 19.99 -17.70 0.17
CA ARG A 316 20.99 -16.70 -0.20
C ARG A 316 22.16 -17.39 -0.88
N VAL A 317 22.53 -16.90 -2.06
CA VAL A 317 23.74 -17.32 -2.77
C VAL A 317 24.80 -16.24 -2.63
N PRO A 318 25.82 -16.42 -1.77
CA PRO A 318 26.88 -15.43 -1.63
C PRO A 318 27.58 -15.17 -2.96
N ARG A 319 27.74 -13.89 -3.31
CA ARG A 319 28.35 -13.47 -4.57
C ARG A 319 27.67 -14.05 -5.83
N GLY A 320 26.37 -14.39 -5.75
CA GLY A 320 25.61 -14.99 -6.84
C GLY A 320 25.42 -14.07 -8.06
N LEU A 321 25.55 -12.77 -7.86
CA LEU A 321 25.42 -11.75 -8.91
C LEU A 321 26.77 -11.03 -9.12
N LYS A 322 27.25 -11.01 -10.37
CA LYS A 322 28.43 -10.25 -10.80
C LYS A 322 27.98 -8.97 -11.50
N LEU A 323 28.24 -7.80 -10.90
CA LEU A 323 27.90 -6.50 -11.47
C LEU A 323 29.08 -5.88 -12.24
N SER A 324 30.33 -6.18 -11.81
CA SER A 324 31.57 -5.85 -12.49
C SER A 324 32.66 -6.86 -12.11
N ASP A 325 33.88 -6.69 -12.58
CA ASP A 325 34.99 -7.59 -12.22
C ASP A 325 35.33 -7.54 -10.73
N THR A 326 34.97 -6.47 -10.04
CA THR A 326 35.22 -6.26 -8.60
C THR A 326 34.00 -6.16 -7.74
N ASP A 327 32.80 -5.98 -8.31
CA ASP A 327 31.54 -5.85 -7.56
C ASP A 327 30.66 -7.09 -7.72
N TYR A 328 30.57 -7.85 -6.64
CA TYR A 328 29.68 -9.01 -6.51
C TYR A 328 28.69 -8.77 -5.40
N ARG A 329 27.46 -9.25 -5.59
CA ARG A 329 26.37 -9.14 -4.62
C ARG A 329 25.75 -10.51 -4.37
N ASP A 330 25.16 -10.66 -3.20
CA ASP A 330 24.40 -11.85 -2.91
C ASP A 330 23.09 -11.84 -3.70
N ASP A 331 22.68 -13.02 -4.17
CA ASP A 331 21.37 -13.26 -4.72
C ASP A 331 20.48 -13.86 -3.62
N VAL A 332 19.43 -13.14 -3.25
CA VAL A 332 18.58 -13.47 -2.10
C VAL A 332 17.20 -13.86 -2.57
N THR A 333 16.73 -15.02 -2.13
CA THR A 333 15.37 -15.50 -2.38
C THR A 333 14.49 -15.26 -1.17
N MET A 334 13.32 -14.65 -1.39
CA MET A 334 12.26 -14.52 -0.39
C MET A 334 10.96 -15.15 -0.86
N VAL A 335 10.17 -15.60 0.10
CA VAL A 335 8.84 -16.17 -0.15
C VAL A 335 7.79 -15.53 0.75
N ARG A 336 6.54 -15.57 0.28
CA ARG A 336 5.36 -15.22 1.06
C ARG A 336 4.25 -16.20 0.73
N ARG A 337 3.65 -16.82 1.76
CA ARG A 337 2.46 -17.65 1.56
C ARG A 337 1.25 -16.75 1.31
N LEU A 338 0.40 -17.19 0.39
CA LEU A 338 -0.94 -16.64 0.25
C LEU A 338 -1.85 -17.45 1.17
N ASP A 339 -2.33 -16.83 2.26
CA ASP A 339 -3.40 -17.45 3.02
C ASP A 339 -4.62 -17.65 2.10
N PRO A 340 -5.29 -18.81 2.15
CA PRO A 340 -6.52 -18.98 1.41
C PRO A 340 -7.49 -17.84 1.75
N ALA A 341 -8.23 -17.36 0.74
CA ALA A 341 -9.27 -16.36 0.98
C ALA A 341 -10.16 -16.85 2.12
N PRO A 342 -10.54 -16.02 3.10
CA PRO A 342 -11.50 -16.45 4.11
C PRO A 342 -12.72 -16.98 3.38
N GLN A 343 -13.06 -18.24 3.67
CA GLN A 343 -14.28 -18.85 3.12
C GLN A 343 -15.46 -18.01 3.63
N SER A 344 -16.18 -17.40 2.71
CA SER A 344 -17.37 -16.58 2.94
C SER A 344 -18.48 -17.38 3.60
#